data_787785a24c369ecd89f1fe8ab1e60da7
#
_entry.id   787785a24c369ecd89f1fe8ab1e60da7
#
_cell.length_a   1.000
_cell.length_b   1.000
_cell.length_c   1.000
_cell.angle_alpha   90.00
_cell.angle_beta   90.00
_cell.angle_gamma   90.00
#
_symmetry.space_group_name_H-M   'P 1'
#
loop_
_entity.id
_entity.type
_entity.pdbx_description
1 polymer ?
#
loop_
_entity_poly.entity_id
_entity_poly.type
_entity_poly.pdbx_seq_one_letter_code
_entity_poly.pdbx_strand_id
1 'polypeptide(L)'
;MAIQPTTTTTTQSTGSTTSAQTAAAKTGMGKDDFLKLLVGQLKNQDPQNPQGSEDFMGQMAQFSMLEQLTNLATATTQLTQTMNEAQTVGLLGHTVTYVGTDGTPVTGVVDSVSVAGTKPTISVGGTAGVDPSAVSQVR
;
A
#
# COMPACT_ATOMS: atom_id res chain seq x y z
N MET A 1 -12.65 65.34 -0.97
CA MET A 1 -13.28 64.63 -2.10
C MET A 1 -12.25 63.66 -2.66
N ALA A 2 -12.24 62.40 -2.20
CA ALA A 2 -11.24 61.40 -2.58
C ALA A 2 -11.99 60.29 -3.28
N ILE A 3 -11.63 60.02 -4.52
CA ILE A 3 -12.20 58.97 -5.36
C ILE A 3 -11.34 57.72 -5.22
N GLN A 4 -11.97 56.65 -4.81
CA GLN A 4 -11.35 55.33 -4.61
C GLN A 4 -11.48 54.54 -5.92
N PRO A 5 -10.43 53.91 -6.47
CA PRO A 5 -10.56 53.06 -7.65
C PRO A 5 -11.06 51.65 -7.24
N THR A 6 -12.12 51.22 -7.88
CA THR A 6 -12.70 49.89 -7.76
C THR A 6 -11.83 48.89 -8.56
N THR A 7 -11.13 47.98 -7.91
CA THR A 7 -10.45 46.88 -8.57
C THR A 7 -11.43 45.72 -8.77
N THR A 8 -11.76 45.48 -10.03
CA THR A 8 -12.54 44.31 -10.47
C THR A 8 -11.64 43.10 -10.46
N THR A 9 -11.83 42.21 -9.49
CA THR A 9 -11.15 40.88 -9.43
C THR A 9 -11.89 39.95 -10.38
N THR A 10 -11.29 39.66 -11.52
CA THR A 10 -11.75 38.60 -12.42
C THR A 10 -11.38 37.24 -11.81
N THR A 11 -12.35 36.56 -11.28
CA THR A 11 -12.20 35.17 -10.83
C THR A 11 -12.17 34.26 -12.04
N GLN A 12 -10.99 33.77 -12.39
CA GLN A 12 -10.81 32.77 -13.42
C GLN A 12 -11.18 31.41 -12.84
N SER A 13 -12.33 30.90 -13.28
CA SER A 13 -12.81 29.54 -12.98
C SER A 13 -11.90 28.53 -13.69
N THR A 14 -10.95 27.97 -12.96
CA THR A 14 -10.14 26.83 -13.42
C THR A 14 -11.01 25.57 -13.28
N GLY A 15 -11.35 25.00 -14.42
CA GLY A 15 -12.31 23.93 -14.59
C GLY A 15 -12.01 22.65 -13.82
N SER A 16 -13.09 22.08 -13.41
CA SER A 16 -13.30 20.83 -12.70
C SER A 16 -12.91 19.58 -13.52
N THR A 17 -11.65 19.28 -13.65
CA THR A 17 -11.20 17.99 -14.21
C THR A 17 -10.77 16.98 -13.14
N THR A 18 -10.65 17.43 -11.89
CA THR A 18 -10.17 16.56 -10.78
C THR A 18 -11.25 15.66 -10.18
N SER A 19 -12.53 16.00 -10.36
CA SER A 19 -13.64 15.28 -9.70
C SER A 19 -13.98 13.92 -10.32
N ALA A 20 -13.74 13.73 -11.62
CA ALA A 20 -14.03 12.46 -12.29
C ALA A 20 -12.99 11.37 -11.97
N GLN A 21 -11.75 11.79 -11.73
CA GLN A 21 -10.63 10.89 -11.48
C GLN A 21 -10.69 10.26 -10.07
N THR A 22 -11.22 11.01 -9.09
CA THR A 22 -11.36 10.53 -7.71
C THR A 22 -12.55 9.57 -7.54
N ALA A 23 -13.58 9.67 -8.38
CA ALA A 23 -14.75 8.82 -8.34
C ALA A 23 -14.46 7.39 -8.85
N ALA A 24 -13.63 7.23 -9.88
CA ALA A 24 -13.27 5.92 -10.44
C ALA A 24 -12.41 5.08 -9.49
N ALA A 25 -11.51 5.73 -8.73
CA ALA A 25 -10.68 5.05 -7.74
C ALA A 25 -11.46 4.55 -6.51
N LYS A 26 -12.62 5.14 -6.23
CA LYS A 26 -13.42 4.86 -5.03
C LYS A 26 -14.49 3.78 -5.23
N THR A 27 -14.80 3.42 -6.48
CA THR A 27 -15.93 2.55 -6.80
C THR A 27 -15.55 1.08 -7.02
N GLY A 28 -14.26 0.70 -6.94
CA GLY A 28 -13.87 -0.71 -7.11
C GLY A 28 -14.34 -1.30 -8.46
N MET A 29 -14.53 -0.45 -9.46
CA MET A 29 -14.94 -0.89 -10.80
C MET A 29 -13.80 -1.72 -11.38
N GLY A 30 -13.99 -3.04 -11.37
CA GLY A 30 -13.03 -4.00 -11.90
C GLY A 30 -12.88 -3.84 -13.42
N LYS A 31 -11.77 -4.33 -13.92
CA LYS A 31 -11.45 -4.41 -15.35
C LYS A 31 -12.63 -4.95 -16.19
N ASP A 32 -13.40 -5.87 -15.63
CA ASP A 32 -14.53 -6.52 -16.33
C ASP A 32 -15.74 -5.59 -16.48
N ASP A 33 -16.05 -4.75 -15.50
CA ASP A 33 -17.14 -3.78 -15.58
C ASP A 33 -16.79 -2.67 -16.58
N PHE A 34 -15.52 -2.31 -16.62
CA PHE A 34 -15.01 -1.37 -17.62
C PHE A 34 -15.09 -1.94 -19.03
N LEU A 35 -14.67 -3.19 -19.25
CA LEU A 35 -14.76 -3.83 -20.56
C LEU A 35 -16.21 -3.90 -21.06
N LYS A 36 -17.17 -4.11 -20.18
CA LYS A 36 -18.60 -4.06 -20.52
C LYS A 36 -19.04 -2.67 -21.00
N LEU A 37 -18.58 -1.60 -20.31
CA LEU A 37 -18.85 -0.23 -20.72
C LEU A 37 -18.20 0.12 -22.06
N LEU A 38 -16.95 -0.32 -22.27
CA LEU A 38 -16.25 -0.12 -23.54
C LEU A 38 -16.96 -0.80 -24.70
N VAL A 39 -17.38 -2.05 -24.55
CA VAL A 39 -18.16 -2.78 -25.55
C VAL A 39 -19.49 -2.10 -25.81
N GLY A 40 -20.15 -1.55 -24.76
CA GLY A 40 -21.38 -0.77 -24.89
C GLY A 40 -21.17 0.52 -25.70
N GLN A 41 -20.06 1.23 -25.48
CA GLN A 41 -19.73 2.44 -26.21
C GLN A 41 -19.32 2.15 -27.66
N LEU A 42 -18.54 1.09 -27.90
CA LEU A 42 -18.14 0.68 -29.25
C LEU A 42 -19.36 0.31 -30.13
N LYS A 43 -20.41 -0.21 -29.51
CA LYS A 43 -21.66 -0.59 -30.19
C LYS A 43 -22.51 0.62 -30.60
N ASN A 44 -22.26 1.78 -30.00
CA ASN A 44 -23.02 3.02 -30.20
C ASN A 44 -22.19 4.16 -30.83
N GLN A 45 -20.90 3.93 -31.15
CA GLN A 45 -20.02 4.93 -31.76
C GLN A 45 -20.18 5.01 -33.26
N ASP A 46 -20.21 6.24 -33.76
CA ASP A 46 -20.13 6.57 -35.18
C ASP A 46 -18.68 6.30 -35.68
N PRO A 47 -18.48 5.51 -36.75
CA PRO A 47 -17.15 5.06 -37.19
C PRO A 47 -16.21 6.16 -37.71
N GLN A 48 -16.65 7.42 -37.72
CA GLN A 48 -15.89 8.54 -38.31
C GLN A 48 -15.01 9.33 -37.34
N ASN A 49 -15.03 9.06 -36.02
CA ASN A 49 -14.21 9.81 -35.07
C ASN A 49 -13.70 8.97 -33.88
N PRO A 50 -12.63 8.15 -34.07
CA PRO A 50 -12.14 7.22 -33.05
C PRO A 50 -11.23 7.83 -31.97
N GLN A 51 -10.93 9.15 -32.03
CA GLN A 51 -9.89 9.80 -31.19
C GLN A 51 -10.14 9.75 -29.66
N GLY A 52 -11.38 9.61 -29.23
CA GLY A 52 -11.68 9.47 -27.78
C GLY A 52 -11.36 8.10 -27.17
N SER A 53 -11.23 7.05 -28.00
CA SER A 53 -10.99 5.70 -27.52
C SER A 53 -9.50 5.40 -27.26
N GLU A 54 -8.60 6.03 -28.00
CA GLU A 54 -7.15 5.79 -27.86
C GLU A 54 -6.58 6.44 -26.59
N ASP A 55 -6.96 7.67 -26.28
CA ASP A 55 -6.56 8.35 -25.05
C ASP A 55 -7.07 7.61 -23.81
N PHE A 56 -8.28 7.07 -23.90
CA PHE A 56 -8.90 6.33 -22.81
C PHE A 56 -8.24 4.96 -22.59
N MET A 57 -7.86 4.26 -23.67
CA MET A 57 -7.08 3.02 -23.58
C MET A 57 -5.70 3.27 -22.95
N GLY A 58 -5.04 4.37 -23.29
CA GLY A 58 -3.77 4.76 -22.67
C GLY A 58 -3.88 4.94 -21.16
N GLN A 59 -4.93 5.65 -20.71
CA GLN A 59 -5.19 5.84 -19.27
C GLN A 59 -5.47 4.51 -18.57
N MET A 60 -6.23 3.60 -19.19
CA MET A 60 -6.52 2.28 -18.64
C MET A 60 -5.28 1.39 -18.55
N ALA A 61 -4.38 1.46 -19.52
CA ALA A 61 -3.10 0.76 -19.44
C ALA A 61 -2.28 1.27 -18.23
N GLN A 62 -2.30 2.58 -17.94
CA GLN A 62 -1.66 3.13 -16.77
C GLN A 62 -2.32 2.65 -15.46
N PHE A 63 -3.65 2.62 -15.38
CA PHE A 63 -4.35 2.08 -14.20
C PHE A 63 -4.03 0.61 -13.98
N SER A 64 -4.06 -0.21 -15.04
CA SER A 64 -3.71 -1.62 -14.94
C SER A 64 -2.27 -1.83 -14.48
N MET A 65 -1.35 -0.97 -14.93
CA MET A 65 0.04 -1.00 -14.48
C MET A 65 0.17 -0.64 -12.99
N LEU A 66 -0.53 0.40 -12.53
CA LEU A 66 -0.55 0.79 -11.12
C LEU A 66 -1.16 -0.30 -10.23
N GLU A 67 -2.22 -0.95 -10.69
CA GLU A 67 -2.82 -2.10 -9.99
C GLU A 67 -1.82 -3.26 -9.87
N GLN A 68 -1.13 -3.60 -10.95
CA GLN A 68 -0.10 -4.64 -10.93
C GLN A 68 1.06 -4.29 -10.00
N LEU A 69 1.50 -3.02 -9.98
CA LEU A 69 2.53 -2.55 -9.05
C LEU A 69 2.07 -2.64 -7.59
N THR A 70 0.81 -2.29 -7.31
CA THR A 70 0.22 -2.41 -5.98
C THR A 70 0.13 -3.88 -5.53
N ASN A 71 -0.31 -4.76 -6.43
CA ASN A 71 -0.36 -6.21 -6.18
C ASN A 71 1.04 -6.78 -5.93
N LEU A 72 2.04 -6.36 -6.71
CA LEU A 72 3.44 -6.75 -6.51
C LEU A 72 3.97 -6.26 -5.16
N ALA A 73 3.71 -5.01 -4.80
CA ALA A 73 4.11 -4.46 -3.49
C ALA A 73 3.47 -5.24 -2.34
N THR A 74 2.19 -5.58 -2.46
CA THR A 74 1.48 -6.40 -1.46
C THR A 74 2.08 -7.80 -1.36
N ALA A 75 2.33 -8.47 -2.48
CA ALA A 75 2.95 -9.79 -2.50
C ALA A 75 4.36 -9.78 -1.90
N THR A 76 5.14 -8.74 -2.19
CA THR A 76 6.48 -8.57 -1.61
C THR A 76 6.42 -8.38 -0.09
N THR A 77 5.47 -7.59 0.40
CA THR A 77 5.25 -7.39 1.83
C THR A 77 4.87 -8.71 2.52
N GLN A 78 3.95 -9.47 1.94
CA GLN A 78 3.56 -10.78 2.47
C GLN A 78 4.73 -11.76 2.51
N LEU A 79 5.54 -11.80 1.45
CA LEU A 79 6.74 -12.64 1.41
C LEU A 79 7.71 -12.28 2.53
N THR A 80 7.99 -10.98 2.72
CA THR A 80 8.86 -10.50 3.80
C THR A 80 8.31 -10.88 5.17
N GLN A 81 7.00 -10.76 5.37
CA GLN A 81 6.36 -11.16 6.63
C GLN A 81 6.51 -12.65 6.87
N THR A 82 6.22 -13.49 5.89
CA THR A 82 6.38 -14.96 6.00
C THR A 82 7.83 -15.35 6.30
N MET A 83 8.79 -14.68 5.68
CA MET A 83 10.22 -14.92 5.96
C MET A 83 10.59 -14.54 7.39
N ASN A 84 10.11 -13.39 7.88
CA ASN A 84 10.33 -12.96 9.26
C ASN A 84 9.71 -13.94 10.28
N GLU A 85 8.49 -14.42 10.01
CA GLU A 85 7.82 -15.41 10.82
C GLU A 85 8.63 -16.73 10.88
N ALA A 86 9.06 -17.22 9.72
CA ALA A 86 9.86 -18.45 9.64
C ALA A 86 11.21 -18.32 10.38
N GLN A 87 11.89 -17.18 10.22
CA GLN A 87 13.14 -16.90 10.96
C GLN A 87 12.89 -16.84 12.46
N THR A 88 11.81 -16.19 12.89
CA THR A 88 11.47 -16.08 14.32
C THR A 88 11.13 -17.43 14.94
N VAL A 89 10.37 -18.27 14.21
CA VAL A 89 10.07 -19.65 14.65
C VAL A 89 11.36 -20.46 14.76
N GLY A 90 12.34 -20.23 13.89
CA GLY A 90 13.65 -20.86 13.96
C GLY A 90 14.46 -20.54 15.22
N LEU A 91 14.10 -19.48 15.95
CA LEU A 91 14.75 -19.13 17.23
C LEU A 91 14.24 -19.96 18.43
N LEU A 92 13.10 -20.64 18.28
CA LEU A 92 12.50 -21.41 19.37
C LEU A 92 13.47 -22.47 19.92
N GLY A 93 13.65 -22.48 21.24
CA GLY A 93 14.57 -23.37 21.93
C GLY A 93 16.04 -22.95 21.87
N HIS A 94 16.39 -21.95 21.08
CA HIS A 94 17.76 -21.42 21.06
C HIS A 94 18.01 -20.44 22.20
N THR A 95 19.26 -20.33 22.60
CA THR A 95 19.71 -19.32 23.56
C THR A 95 20.03 -18.04 22.78
N VAL A 96 19.36 -16.95 23.10
CA VAL A 96 19.55 -15.66 22.46
C VAL A 96 20.03 -14.60 23.45
N THR A 97 20.80 -13.64 22.94
CA THR A 97 21.14 -12.42 23.67
C THR A 97 20.49 -11.23 22.96
N TYR A 98 19.72 -10.43 23.68
CA TYR A 98 19.08 -9.22 23.18
C TYR A 98 19.31 -8.05 24.12
N VAL A 99 19.09 -6.83 23.62
CA VAL A 99 19.20 -5.62 24.44
C VAL A 99 17.85 -5.34 25.09
N GLY A 100 17.80 -5.38 26.42
CA GLY A 100 16.61 -5.03 27.20
C GLY A 100 16.22 -3.57 27.06
N THR A 101 15.04 -3.20 27.57
CA THR A 101 14.52 -1.83 27.54
C THR A 101 15.36 -0.83 28.36
N ASP A 102 16.17 -1.34 29.27
CA ASP A 102 17.13 -0.60 30.10
C ASP A 102 18.51 -0.45 29.42
N GLY A 103 18.67 -0.95 28.20
CA GLY A 103 19.92 -0.91 27.44
C GLY A 103 20.94 -2.00 27.85
N THR A 104 20.59 -2.89 28.79
CA THR A 104 21.49 -3.98 29.21
C THR A 104 21.29 -5.23 28.35
N PRO A 105 22.36 -6.00 28.07
CA PRO A 105 22.24 -7.26 27.38
C PRO A 105 21.65 -8.33 28.31
N VAL A 106 20.59 -8.98 27.82
CA VAL A 106 19.90 -10.09 28.50
C VAL A 106 20.10 -11.36 27.69
N THR A 107 20.48 -12.46 28.34
CA THR A 107 20.65 -13.75 27.69
C THR A 107 19.65 -14.73 28.27
N GLY A 108 18.94 -15.46 27.40
CA GLY A 108 17.98 -16.49 27.84
C GLY A 108 17.59 -17.40 26.69
N VAL A 109 16.87 -18.46 27.01
CA VAL A 109 16.30 -19.37 26.02
C VAL A 109 14.98 -18.83 25.50
N VAL A 110 14.72 -18.96 24.20
CA VAL A 110 13.44 -18.62 23.59
C VAL A 110 12.42 -19.72 23.96
N ASP A 111 11.49 -19.37 24.83
CA ASP A 111 10.48 -20.31 25.37
C ASP A 111 9.28 -20.44 24.44
N SER A 112 8.92 -19.36 23.77
CA SER A 112 7.78 -19.33 22.85
C SER A 112 7.93 -18.25 21.79
N VAL A 113 7.21 -18.43 20.68
CA VAL A 113 7.12 -17.49 19.57
C VAL A 113 5.65 -17.14 19.34
N SER A 114 5.35 -15.88 19.24
CA SER A 114 4.02 -15.40 18.85
C SER A 114 4.10 -14.80 17.45
N VAL A 115 3.32 -15.36 16.53
CA VAL A 115 3.15 -14.87 15.15
C VAL A 115 1.82 -14.12 14.97
N ALA A 116 1.12 -13.87 16.08
CA ALA A 116 -0.12 -13.10 16.07
C ALA A 116 0.17 -11.61 15.92
N GLY A 117 -0.48 -10.97 14.95
CA GLY A 117 -0.33 -9.52 14.69
C GLY A 117 0.52 -9.22 13.47
N THR A 118 0.95 -7.96 13.34
CA THR A 118 1.71 -7.48 12.17
C THR A 118 3.19 -7.81 12.21
N LYS A 119 3.72 -8.15 13.39
CA LYS A 119 5.12 -8.53 13.61
C LYS A 119 5.20 -9.70 14.58
N PRO A 120 6.03 -10.70 14.29
CA PRO A 120 6.28 -11.78 15.25
C PRO A 120 7.05 -11.24 16.47
N THR A 121 6.84 -11.87 17.61
CA THR A 121 7.57 -11.58 18.86
C THR A 121 8.01 -12.89 19.51
N ILE A 122 9.04 -12.82 20.34
CA ILE A 122 9.55 -13.96 21.09
C ILE A 122 9.39 -13.73 22.60
N SER A 123 9.32 -14.83 23.35
CA SER A 123 9.45 -14.83 24.82
C SER A 123 10.81 -15.43 25.18
N VAL A 124 11.56 -14.74 25.99
CA VAL A 124 12.92 -15.13 26.39
C VAL A 124 13.01 -15.19 27.92
N GLY A 125 13.21 -16.37 28.46
CA GLY A 125 13.32 -16.56 29.92
C GLY A 125 12.09 -16.06 30.68
N GLY A 126 10.88 -16.20 30.10
CA GLY A 126 9.61 -15.73 30.69
C GLY A 126 9.30 -14.28 30.40
N THR A 127 10.18 -13.51 29.75
CA THR A 127 9.90 -12.12 29.29
C THR A 127 9.28 -12.18 27.90
N ALA A 128 8.00 -11.87 27.80
CA ALA A 128 7.26 -11.87 26.54
C ALA A 128 7.39 -10.54 25.77
N GLY A 129 7.12 -10.57 24.46
CA GLY A 129 7.03 -9.38 23.62
C GLY A 129 8.39 -8.82 23.18
N VAL A 130 9.44 -9.61 23.21
CA VAL A 130 10.75 -9.22 22.69
C VAL A 130 10.71 -9.22 21.18
N ASP A 131 11.17 -8.14 20.55
CA ASP A 131 11.29 -8.05 19.10
C ASP A 131 12.49 -8.89 18.63
N PRO A 132 12.29 -9.84 17.69
CA PRO A 132 13.39 -10.66 17.17
C PRO A 132 14.53 -9.85 16.56
N SER A 133 14.25 -8.63 16.07
CA SER A 133 15.28 -7.74 15.52
C SER A 133 16.24 -7.17 16.57
N ALA A 134 15.86 -7.23 17.86
CA ALA A 134 16.71 -6.82 18.97
C ALA A 134 17.73 -7.91 19.37
N VAL A 135 17.60 -9.12 18.81
CA VAL A 135 18.53 -10.23 19.08
C VAL A 135 19.87 -9.93 18.41
N SER A 136 20.92 -9.90 19.21
CA SER A 136 22.29 -9.66 18.77
C SER A 136 23.11 -10.93 18.60
N GLN A 137 22.73 -12.01 19.27
CA GLN A 137 23.43 -13.29 19.22
C GLN A 137 22.46 -14.46 19.40
N VAL A 138 22.70 -15.56 18.68
CA VAL A 138 21.97 -16.84 18.78
C VAL A 138 22.98 -17.98 18.96
N ARG A 139 22.66 -18.90 19.83
CA ARG A 139 23.45 -20.11 20.10
C ARG A 139 22.58 -21.36 20.23
#